data_5f61bbfba72ba0bda0fcf32764ab59ae
#
_entry.id   5f61bbfba72ba0bda0fcf32764ab59ae
#
_cell.length_a   1.000
_cell.length_b   1.000
_cell.length_c   1.000
_cell.angle_alpha   90.00
_cell.angle_beta   90.00
_cell.angle_gamma   90.00
#
_symmetry.space_group_name_H-M   'P 1'
#
loop_
_entity.id
_entity.type
_entity.pdbx_description
1 polymer ?
#
loop_
_entity_poly.entity_id
_entity_poly.type
_entity_poly.pdbx_seq_one_letter_code
_entity_poly.pdbx_strand_id
1 'polypeptide(L)'
;YRDGRYRGAAAYARTKRMQVALAPILAERWAAQHVSVYAMHPGWSDTPGVADALPLFRTITGPLLRSPEEGADTAVWLAATTPAPPTGRFYHDRRIRPEHYLPFTHDSDRDRQTLWQYCANAIGLD
;
A
#
# COMPACT_ATOMS: atom_id res chain seq x y z
N TYR A 1 6.22 -2.56 -18.42
CA TYR A 1 5.77 -3.77 -19.16
C TYR A 1 6.70 -4.14 -20.30
N ARG A 2 7.96 -4.46 -19.99
CA ARG A 2 8.92 -4.90 -21.03
C ARG A 2 8.78 -6.40 -21.35
N ASP A 3 8.01 -7.16 -20.57
CA ASP A 3 8.07 -8.62 -20.55
C ASP A 3 6.80 -9.30 -21.04
N GLY A 4 6.08 -8.73 -21.99
CA GLY A 4 5.03 -9.45 -22.65
C GLY A 4 3.62 -8.83 -22.55
N ARG A 5 2.59 -9.66 -22.71
CA ARG A 5 1.19 -9.26 -22.79
C ARG A 5 0.72 -8.55 -21.50
N TYR A 6 0.15 -7.36 -21.63
CA TYR A 6 -0.44 -6.61 -20.51
C TYR A 6 -1.53 -7.41 -19.79
N ARG A 7 -1.39 -7.50 -18.48
CA ARG A 7 -2.37 -8.14 -17.58
C ARG A 7 -2.72 -7.15 -16.46
N GLY A 8 -3.89 -6.53 -16.55
CA GLY A 8 -4.30 -5.44 -15.65
C GLY A 8 -4.22 -5.81 -14.16
N ALA A 9 -4.72 -6.99 -13.77
CA ALA A 9 -4.66 -7.45 -12.38
C ALA A 9 -3.22 -7.62 -11.87
N ALA A 10 -2.31 -8.14 -12.70
CA ALA A 10 -0.91 -8.28 -12.33
C ALA A 10 -0.21 -6.92 -12.21
N ALA A 11 -0.56 -5.98 -13.10
CA ALA A 11 -0.08 -4.60 -13.04
C ALA A 11 -0.51 -3.93 -11.74
N TYR A 12 -1.78 -4.01 -11.44
CA TYR A 12 -2.36 -3.47 -10.22
C TYR A 12 -1.66 -4.04 -8.96
N ALA A 13 -1.54 -5.36 -8.86
CA ALA A 13 -0.89 -6.01 -7.73
C ALA A 13 0.56 -5.57 -7.56
N ARG A 14 1.33 -5.45 -8.67
CA ARG A 14 2.71 -4.96 -8.63
C ARG A 14 2.79 -3.51 -8.14
N THR A 15 1.96 -2.62 -8.67
CA THR A 15 1.97 -1.21 -8.25
C THR A 15 1.58 -1.06 -6.77
N LYS A 16 0.61 -1.82 -6.29
CA LYS A 16 0.25 -1.85 -4.86
C LYS A 16 1.37 -2.39 -3.99
N ARG A 17 2.08 -3.44 -4.43
CA ARG A 17 3.26 -3.93 -3.71
C ARG A 17 4.39 -2.88 -3.67
N MET A 18 4.64 -2.18 -4.76
CA MET A 18 5.62 -1.08 -4.80
C MET A 18 5.28 0.03 -3.81
N GLN A 19 4.00 0.42 -3.68
CA GLN A 19 3.57 1.41 -2.70
C GLN A 19 3.87 0.99 -1.25
N VAL A 20 3.66 -0.27 -0.91
CA VAL A 20 4.01 -0.80 0.42
C VAL A 20 5.52 -0.77 0.63
N ALA A 21 6.32 -1.22 -0.35
CA ALA A 21 7.78 -1.23 -0.27
C ALA A 21 8.41 0.18 -0.22
N LEU A 22 7.75 1.20 -0.78
CA LEU A 22 8.20 2.58 -0.72
C LEU A 22 8.01 3.23 0.67
N ALA A 23 7.06 2.78 1.47
CA ALA A 23 6.77 3.42 2.76
C ALA A 23 7.98 3.49 3.70
N PRO A 24 8.74 2.41 3.97
CA PRO A 24 9.94 2.49 4.79
C PRO A 24 11.04 3.35 4.16
N ILE A 25 11.21 3.30 2.83
CA ILE A 25 12.21 4.10 2.12
C ILE A 25 11.93 5.61 2.29
N LEU A 26 10.66 6.01 2.10
CA LEU A 26 10.25 7.40 2.26
C LEU A 26 10.30 7.85 3.72
N ALA A 27 9.97 6.97 4.68
CA ALA A 27 10.07 7.26 6.10
C ALA A 27 11.51 7.59 6.52
N GLU A 28 12.50 6.83 6.04
CA GLU A 28 13.91 7.09 6.29
C GLU A 28 14.36 8.41 5.65
N ARG A 29 13.98 8.65 4.40
CA ARG A 29 14.38 9.86 3.65
C ARG A 29 13.82 11.15 4.24
N TRP A 30 12.63 11.11 4.79
CA TRP A 30 11.95 12.28 5.34
C TRP A 30 11.98 12.37 6.86
N ALA A 31 12.78 11.54 7.51
CA ALA A 31 12.92 11.54 8.97
C ALA A 31 13.38 12.91 9.51
N ALA A 32 14.33 13.55 8.83
CA ALA A 32 14.85 14.87 9.21
C ALA A 32 13.80 15.99 9.08
N GLN A 33 12.78 15.81 8.25
CA GLN A 33 11.67 16.74 8.08
C GLN A 33 10.50 16.44 9.03
N HIS A 34 10.63 15.46 9.92
CA HIS A 34 9.58 15.02 10.83
C HIS A 34 8.30 14.54 10.13
N VAL A 35 8.43 13.99 8.93
CA VAL A 35 7.32 13.44 8.15
C VAL A 35 7.16 11.95 8.46
N SER A 36 5.98 11.57 8.95
CA SER A 36 5.61 10.18 9.12
C SER A 36 4.99 9.62 7.85
N VAL A 37 5.44 8.44 7.41
CA VAL A 37 4.97 7.77 6.20
C VAL A 37 4.40 6.42 6.55
N TYR A 38 3.22 6.12 6.04
CA TYR A 38 2.52 4.88 6.30
C TYR A 38 1.99 4.28 5.01
N ALA A 39 2.01 2.96 4.90
CA ALA A 39 1.18 2.22 3.97
C ALA A 39 0.02 1.58 4.73
N MET A 40 -1.19 1.54 4.13
CA MET A 40 -2.32 0.89 4.77
C MET A 40 -3.20 0.14 3.77
N HIS A 41 -3.92 -0.85 4.26
CA HIS A 41 -4.95 -1.57 3.52
C HIS A 41 -6.32 -1.28 4.16
N PRO A 42 -7.31 -0.81 3.40
CA PRO A 42 -8.63 -0.46 3.93
C PRO A 42 -9.52 -1.67 4.25
N GLY A 43 -9.09 -2.88 3.90
CA GLY A 43 -9.97 -4.03 3.79
C GLY A 43 -10.73 -4.03 2.46
N TRP A 44 -11.70 -4.92 2.33
CA TRP A 44 -12.60 -4.95 1.20
C TRP A 44 -13.79 -4.02 1.49
N SER A 45 -13.77 -2.83 0.89
CA SER A 45 -14.82 -1.82 1.08
C SER A 45 -15.73 -1.75 -0.15
N ASP A 46 -17.03 -1.58 0.08
CA ASP A 46 -18.01 -1.38 -1.00
C ASP A 46 -17.86 0.03 -1.56
N THR A 47 -17.09 0.12 -2.62
CA THR A 47 -16.84 1.37 -3.34
C THR A 47 -17.28 1.24 -4.80
N PRO A 48 -17.61 2.34 -5.50
CA PRO A 48 -17.97 2.31 -6.92
C PRO A 48 -16.91 1.57 -7.77
N GLY A 49 -15.62 1.75 -7.49
CA GLY A 49 -14.55 1.08 -8.22
C GLY A 49 -14.53 -0.46 -8.03
N VAL A 50 -14.93 -0.96 -6.87
CA VAL A 50 -15.11 -2.42 -6.64
C VAL A 50 -16.35 -2.92 -7.34
N ALA A 51 -17.44 -2.15 -7.32
CA ALA A 51 -18.68 -2.47 -8.00
C ALA A 51 -18.47 -2.62 -9.52
N ASP A 52 -17.75 -1.69 -10.12
CA ASP A 52 -17.50 -1.65 -11.57
C ASP A 52 -16.47 -2.70 -12.01
N ALA A 53 -15.41 -2.90 -11.24
CA ALA A 53 -14.32 -3.81 -11.59
C ALA A 53 -14.64 -5.29 -11.34
N LEU A 54 -15.48 -5.59 -10.35
CA LEU A 54 -15.75 -6.96 -9.88
C LEU A 54 -17.24 -7.15 -9.51
N PRO A 55 -18.18 -7.01 -10.45
CA PRO A 55 -19.64 -7.04 -10.16
C PRO A 55 -20.09 -8.37 -9.57
N LEU A 56 -19.57 -9.51 -10.06
CA LEU A 56 -19.91 -10.83 -9.53
C LEU A 56 -19.38 -11.03 -8.09
N PHE A 57 -18.18 -10.53 -7.81
CA PHE A 57 -17.60 -10.56 -6.46
C PHE A 57 -18.46 -9.76 -5.47
N ARG A 58 -18.89 -8.55 -5.86
CA ARG A 58 -19.80 -7.73 -5.04
C ARG A 58 -21.12 -8.43 -4.74
N THR A 59 -21.68 -9.11 -5.71
CA THR A 59 -22.97 -9.84 -5.52
C THR A 59 -22.84 -10.96 -4.49
N ILE A 60 -21.70 -11.65 -4.45
CA ILE A 60 -21.47 -12.77 -3.52
C ILE A 60 -21.02 -12.27 -2.15
N THR A 61 -20.17 -11.25 -2.09
CA THR A 61 -19.51 -10.79 -0.86
C THR A 61 -20.08 -9.50 -0.29
N GLY A 62 -21.07 -8.89 -0.94
CA GLY A 62 -21.67 -7.60 -0.55
C GLY A 62 -21.93 -7.46 0.96
N PRO A 63 -22.57 -8.44 1.63
CA PRO A 63 -22.82 -8.37 3.08
C PRO A 63 -21.58 -8.41 3.96
N LEU A 64 -20.42 -8.79 3.39
CA LEU A 64 -19.12 -8.87 4.09
C LEU A 64 -18.21 -7.69 3.75
N LEU A 65 -18.62 -6.81 2.83
CA LEU A 65 -17.85 -5.62 2.49
C LEU A 65 -18.03 -4.56 3.56
N ARG A 66 -16.95 -3.85 3.84
CA ARG A 66 -16.94 -2.70 4.75
C ARG A 66 -17.60 -1.50 4.12
N SER A 67 -18.17 -0.62 4.94
CA SER A 67 -18.57 0.70 4.47
C SER A 67 -17.34 1.53 4.06
N PRO A 68 -17.51 2.59 3.25
CA PRO A 68 -16.42 3.53 2.95
C PRO A 68 -15.78 4.14 4.21
N GLU A 69 -16.58 4.44 5.23
CA GLU A 69 -16.12 4.98 6.52
C GLU A 69 -15.25 3.97 7.27
N GLU A 70 -15.67 2.70 7.32
CA GLU A 70 -14.87 1.61 7.91
C GLU A 70 -13.57 1.39 7.14
N GLY A 71 -13.60 1.54 5.81
CA GLY A 71 -12.40 1.49 4.97
C GLY A 71 -11.42 2.64 5.24
N ALA A 72 -11.93 3.83 5.54
CA ALA A 72 -11.12 5.01 5.85
C ALA A 72 -10.57 5.01 7.29
N ASP A 73 -11.13 4.23 8.19
CA ASP A 73 -10.87 4.26 9.64
C ASP A 73 -9.37 4.21 9.98
N THR A 74 -8.62 3.27 9.40
CA THR A 74 -7.18 3.15 9.68
C THR A 74 -6.40 4.36 9.17
N ALA A 75 -6.76 4.96 8.02
CA ALA A 75 -6.10 6.14 7.50
C ALA A 75 -6.32 7.36 8.42
N VAL A 76 -7.55 7.57 8.86
CA VAL A 76 -7.93 8.63 9.80
C VAL A 76 -7.19 8.45 11.14
N TRP A 77 -7.17 7.22 11.66
CA TRP A 77 -6.45 6.89 12.89
C TRP A 77 -4.94 7.19 12.77
N LEU A 78 -4.28 6.80 11.67
CA LEU A 78 -2.86 7.09 11.42
C LEU A 78 -2.57 8.59 11.39
N ALA A 79 -3.49 9.38 10.85
CA ALA A 79 -3.33 10.83 10.74
C ALA A 79 -3.59 11.58 12.07
N ALA A 80 -4.45 11.04 12.95
CA ALA A 80 -4.94 11.75 14.11
C ALA A 80 -4.35 11.27 15.46
N THR A 81 -3.75 10.08 15.48
CA THR A 81 -3.28 9.47 16.75
C THR A 81 -2.03 10.17 17.30
N THR A 82 -2.06 10.47 18.58
CA THR A 82 -0.93 11.05 19.33
C THR A 82 -0.65 10.17 20.55
N PRO A 83 0.60 9.72 20.77
CA PRO A 83 1.77 9.92 19.90
C PRO A 83 1.60 9.21 18.54
N ALA A 84 2.30 9.73 17.52
CA ALA A 84 2.24 9.17 16.17
C ALA A 84 2.66 7.68 16.16
N PRO A 85 1.94 6.81 15.45
CA PRO A 85 2.31 5.41 15.31
C PRO A 85 3.69 5.23 14.64
N PRO A 86 4.36 4.06 14.79
CA PRO A 86 5.65 3.81 14.13
C PRO A 86 5.59 4.03 12.62
N THR A 87 6.44 4.95 12.11
CA THR A 87 6.55 5.30 10.69
C THR A 87 7.19 4.19 9.86
N GLY A 88 7.01 4.20 8.55
CA GLY A 88 7.60 3.24 7.61
C GLY A 88 6.97 1.85 7.68
N ARG A 89 5.79 1.71 8.26
CA ARG A 89 5.12 0.43 8.47
C ARG A 89 3.87 0.28 7.63
N PHE A 90 3.48 -0.98 7.44
CA PHE A 90 2.22 -1.35 6.79
C PHE A 90 1.14 -1.64 7.84
N TYR A 91 -0.02 -1.03 7.69
CA TYR A 91 -1.13 -1.10 8.64
C TYR A 91 -2.39 -1.69 8.02
N HIS A 92 -3.13 -2.43 8.82
CA HIS A 92 -4.48 -2.87 8.56
C HIS A 92 -5.21 -3.01 9.89
N ASP A 93 -6.41 -2.42 10.01
CA ASP A 93 -7.21 -2.39 11.23
C ASP A 93 -6.43 -1.82 12.43
N ARG A 94 -5.80 -0.66 12.23
CA ARG A 94 -4.98 0.06 13.22
C ARG A 94 -3.83 -0.76 13.83
N ARG A 95 -3.39 -1.83 13.13
CA ARG A 95 -2.33 -2.73 13.58
C ARG A 95 -1.25 -2.86 12.53
N ILE A 96 0.00 -2.94 12.96
CA ILE A 96 1.11 -3.28 12.08
C ILE A 96 0.89 -4.71 11.54
N ARG A 97 1.04 -4.86 10.24
CA ARG A 97 0.96 -6.14 9.54
C ARG A 97 2.27 -6.46 8.84
N PRO A 98 2.59 -7.75 8.67
CA PRO A 98 3.74 -8.15 7.87
C PRO A 98 3.60 -7.64 6.42
N GLU A 99 4.69 -7.13 5.87
CA GLU A 99 4.77 -6.77 4.45
C GLU A 99 4.96 -8.00 3.56
N HIS A 100 5.44 -9.10 4.15
CA HIS A 100 5.72 -10.38 3.52
C HIS A 100 5.15 -11.52 4.36
N TYR A 101 4.38 -12.39 3.72
CA TYR A 101 3.84 -13.59 4.36
C TYR A 101 4.71 -14.82 4.15
N LEU A 102 5.58 -14.81 3.13
CA LEU A 102 6.45 -15.91 2.79
C LEU A 102 7.92 -15.50 2.98
N PRO A 103 8.77 -16.30 3.65
CA PRO A 103 10.15 -15.92 3.99
C PRO A 103 11.01 -15.54 2.79
N PHE A 104 10.76 -16.15 1.62
CA PHE A 104 11.54 -15.91 0.40
C PHE A 104 11.09 -14.69 -0.41
N THR A 105 10.14 -13.90 0.11
CA THR A 105 9.63 -12.70 -0.59
C THR A 105 10.15 -11.40 0.00
N HIS A 106 11.06 -11.47 0.96
CA HIS A 106 11.66 -10.27 1.57
C HIS A 106 12.46 -9.46 0.55
N ASP A 107 12.24 -8.15 0.55
CA ASP A 107 13.03 -7.24 -0.27
C ASP A 107 14.44 -7.08 0.31
N SER A 108 15.47 -7.27 -0.51
CA SER A 108 16.84 -6.93 -0.16
C SER A 108 17.06 -5.41 -0.20
N ASP A 109 18.14 -4.93 0.41
CA ASP A 109 18.53 -3.51 0.32
C ASP A 109 18.76 -3.08 -1.14
N ARG A 110 19.28 -3.97 -1.97
CA ARG A 110 19.43 -3.75 -3.41
C ARG A 110 18.09 -3.58 -4.12
N ASP A 111 17.07 -4.37 -3.77
CA ASP A 111 15.72 -4.25 -4.35
C ASP A 111 15.09 -2.91 -3.95
N ARG A 112 15.23 -2.51 -2.69
CA ARG A 112 14.74 -1.22 -2.18
C ARG A 112 15.41 -0.05 -2.90
N GLN A 113 16.72 -0.11 -3.05
CA GLN A 113 17.49 0.91 -3.78
C GLN A 113 17.10 0.98 -5.25
N THR A 114 16.93 -0.17 -5.90
CA THR A 114 16.46 -0.25 -7.30
C THR A 114 15.08 0.33 -7.48
N LEU A 115 14.15 0.02 -6.57
CA LEU A 115 12.79 0.57 -6.58
C LEU A 115 12.81 2.09 -6.43
N TRP A 116 13.58 2.59 -5.45
CA TRP A 116 13.73 4.03 -5.25
C TRP A 116 14.25 4.71 -6.52
N GLN A 117 15.37 4.23 -7.07
CA GLN A 117 15.98 4.82 -8.26
C GLN A 117 15.03 4.80 -9.45
N TYR A 118 14.29 3.70 -9.65
CA TYR A 118 13.28 3.61 -10.69
C TYR A 118 12.20 4.71 -10.53
N CYS A 119 11.68 4.91 -9.32
CA CYS A 119 10.66 5.92 -9.06
C CYS A 119 11.22 7.34 -9.19
N ALA A 120 12.40 7.61 -8.62
CA ALA A 120 13.06 8.91 -8.68
C ALA A 120 13.32 9.34 -10.13
N ASN A 121 13.91 8.45 -10.93
CA ASN A 121 14.16 8.72 -12.36
C ASN A 121 12.87 8.97 -13.14
N ALA A 122 11.79 8.25 -12.83
CA ALA A 122 10.51 8.41 -13.53
C ALA A 122 9.87 9.78 -13.31
N ILE A 123 10.22 10.48 -12.25
CA ILE A 123 9.69 11.82 -11.90
C ILE A 123 10.76 12.92 -11.91
N GLY A 124 12.00 12.60 -12.35
CA GLY A 124 13.09 13.57 -12.45
C GLY A 124 13.62 14.04 -11.09
N LEU A 125 13.54 13.20 -10.06
CA LEU A 125 14.21 13.40 -8.77
C LEU A 125 15.59 12.74 -8.84
N ASP A 126 16.63 13.53 -9.12
CA ASP A 126 18.03 13.11 -9.06
C ASP A 126 18.65 13.35 -7.67
#